data_3b5d53d366eb4077f21e1534db4c0f95
#
_entry.id   3b5d53d366eb4077f21e1534db4c0f95
#
_cell.length_a   1.000
_cell.length_b   1.000
_cell.length_c   1.000
_cell.angle_alpha   90.00
_cell.angle_beta   90.00
_cell.angle_gamma   90.00
#
_symmetry.space_group_name_H-M   'P 1'
#
loop_
_entity.id
_entity.type
_entity.pdbx_description
1 polymer ?
#
loop_
_entity_poly.entity_id
_entity_poly.type
_entity_poly.pdbx_seq_one_letter_code
_entity_poly.pdbx_strand_id
1 'polypeptide(L)'
;MEKIELEAKKRETAGKDLKKSRQAGLIPAVVYGKKIKPLSIAVDRKLFIKNILRSEAGMNAIVTLKVAGEKQKEIAALTHAIQRNPLTDEIIHIDFRHIVMDEAIKTRVRVELTGTPIGVKESGGVLVHGLREVEVECLPTDIPDNFTIDVAGLAINDSLHVSDLPKIAKVKILTNPTEMIANCSPPTKEEEVAAPVPTPEEVAAAGAAGETAKEVADEQVKEKAAPGAAPVKEKADAAKPVKK
;
A
#
# COMPACT_ATOMS: atom_id res chain seq x y z
N MET A 1 -0.23 20.56 -18.08
CA MET A 1 -1.10 20.02 -17.00
C MET A 1 -2.53 19.93 -17.46
N GLU A 2 -3.08 18.77 -17.52
CA GLU A 2 -4.49 18.55 -17.84
C GLU A 2 -5.33 18.80 -16.59
N LYS A 3 -6.31 19.71 -16.69
CA LYS A 3 -7.32 19.89 -15.64
C LYS A 3 -8.34 18.77 -15.79
N ILE A 4 -8.33 17.85 -14.89
CA ILE A 4 -9.26 16.72 -14.88
C ILE A 4 -10.51 17.12 -14.10
N GLU A 5 -11.66 17.04 -14.74
CA GLU A 5 -12.94 17.28 -14.08
C GLU A 5 -13.55 15.95 -13.62
N LEU A 6 -13.98 15.91 -12.37
CA LEU A 6 -14.68 14.76 -11.78
C LEU A 6 -15.98 15.19 -11.10
N GLU A 7 -17.04 14.51 -11.46
CA GLU A 7 -18.33 14.66 -10.77
C GLU A 7 -18.30 13.89 -9.45
N ALA A 8 -18.67 14.56 -8.37
CA ALA A 8 -18.75 13.99 -7.05
C ALA A 8 -20.14 14.23 -6.44
N LYS A 9 -20.68 13.22 -5.78
CA LYS A 9 -21.95 13.31 -5.05
C LYS A 9 -21.65 13.49 -3.56
N LYS A 10 -22.31 14.45 -2.91
CA LYS A 10 -22.22 14.59 -1.46
C LYS A 10 -22.78 13.34 -0.78
N ARG A 11 -22.06 12.82 0.19
CA ARG A 11 -22.43 11.62 0.92
C ARG A 11 -22.70 11.95 2.39
N GLU A 12 -23.87 11.56 2.88
CA GLU A 12 -24.24 11.69 4.28
C GLU A 12 -24.13 10.34 5.02
N THR A 13 -24.09 9.23 4.26
CA THR A 13 -24.06 7.89 4.83
C THR A 13 -22.63 7.50 5.26
N ALA A 14 -22.55 6.94 6.47
CA ALA A 14 -21.33 6.37 7.04
C ALA A 14 -21.58 4.91 7.45
N GLY A 15 -20.50 4.14 7.64
CA GLY A 15 -20.60 2.79 8.18
C GLY A 15 -20.97 1.71 7.15
N LYS A 16 -21.96 0.87 7.47
CA LYS A 16 -22.29 -0.34 6.69
C LYS A 16 -22.72 -0.12 5.24
N ASP A 17 -23.29 1.04 4.94
CA ASP A 17 -23.76 1.36 3.58
C ASP A 17 -22.65 1.64 2.57
N LEU A 18 -21.40 1.80 3.05
CA LEU A 18 -20.22 1.96 2.19
C LEU A 18 -19.97 0.75 1.29
N LYS A 19 -20.32 -0.46 1.77
CA LYS A 19 -20.19 -1.68 0.97
C LYS A 19 -21.15 -1.65 -0.21
N LYS A 20 -22.38 -1.21 0.00
CA LYS A 20 -23.39 -1.07 -1.07
C LYS A 20 -22.96 -0.03 -2.11
N SER A 21 -22.42 1.10 -1.68
CA SER A 21 -21.91 2.14 -2.58
C SER A 21 -20.80 1.62 -3.48
N ARG A 22 -19.84 0.86 -2.92
CA ARG A 22 -18.76 0.24 -3.72
C ARG A 22 -19.29 -0.79 -4.73
N GLN A 23 -20.29 -1.58 -4.34
CA GLN A 23 -20.97 -2.53 -5.24
C GLN A 23 -21.71 -1.80 -6.37
N ALA A 24 -22.24 -0.61 -6.11
CA ALA A 24 -22.86 0.25 -7.12
C ALA A 24 -21.84 0.99 -8.01
N GLY A 25 -20.53 0.74 -7.84
CA GLY A 25 -19.46 1.37 -8.63
C GLY A 25 -19.07 2.77 -8.15
N LEU A 26 -19.53 3.19 -6.96
CA LEU A 26 -19.18 4.46 -6.36
C LEU A 26 -18.08 4.26 -5.30
N ILE A 27 -16.97 5.00 -5.43
CA ILE A 27 -15.88 4.99 -4.46
C ILE A 27 -16.13 6.07 -3.43
N PRO A 28 -16.15 5.73 -2.13
CA PRO A 28 -16.18 6.72 -1.07
C PRO A 28 -14.87 7.50 -1.05
N ALA A 29 -14.97 8.82 -0.93
CA ALA A 29 -13.83 9.71 -0.85
C ALA A 29 -14.07 10.83 0.16
N VAL A 30 -12.99 11.46 0.61
CA VAL A 30 -13.03 12.61 1.50
C VAL A 30 -12.18 13.73 0.90
N VAL A 31 -12.72 14.95 0.93
CA VAL A 31 -11.96 16.16 0.60
C VAL A 31 -11.70 16.93 1.89
N TYR A 32 -10.45 17.24 2.13
CA TYR A 32 -10.03 18.04 3.29
C TYR A 32 -8.92 19.03 2.92
N GLY A 33 -8.73 20.05 3.71
CA GLY A 33 -7.69 21.06 3.50
C GLY A 33 -7.79 22.24 4.46
N LYS A 34 -6.82 23.15 4.38
CA LYS A 34 -6.71 24.30 5.31
C LYS A 34 -7.91 25.25 5.27
N LYS A 35 -8.52 25.47 4.09
CA LYS A 35 -9.59 26.47 3.87
C LYS A 35 -10.98 25.87 3.72
N ILE A 36 -11.11 24.54 3.79
CA ILE A 36 -12.38 23.84 3.59
C ILE A 36 -12.65 22.88 4.75
N LYS A 37 -13.92 22.84 5.19
CA LYS A 37 -14.36 21.81 6.12
C LYS A 37 -14.30 20.43 5.44
N PRO A 38 -13.91 19.36 6.15
CA PRO A 38 -13.91 18.02 5.59
C PRO A 38 -15.28 17.66 5.00
N LEU A 39 -15.29 17.23 3.74
CA LEU A 39 -16.50 16.89 3.01
C LEU A 39 -16.41 15.43 2.56
N SER A 40 -17.40 14.62 2.95
CA SER A 40 -17.53 13.25 2.49
C SER A 40 -18.24 13.22 1.15
N ILE A 41 -17.61 12.61 0.15
CA ILE A 41 -18.11 12.51 -1.22
C ILE A 41 -18.08 11.08 -1.72
N ALA A 42 -18.76 10.82 -2.81
CA ALA A 42 -18.68 9.58 -3.58
C ALA A 42 -18.37 9.92 -5.03
N VAL A 43 -17.41 9.22 -5.62
CA VAL A 43 -16.91 9.43 -6.99
C VAL A 43 -17.15 8.16 -7.79
N ASP A 44 -17.45 8.29 -9.08
CA ASP A 44 -17.60 7.13 -9.97
C ASP A 44 -16.26 6.44 -10.22
N ARG A 45 -16.22 5.12 -10.00
CA ARG A 45 -15.02 4.29 -10.13
C ARG A 45 -14.45 4.33 -11.55
N LYS A 46 -15.31 4.25 -12.57
CA LYS A 46 -14.87 4.19 -13.96
C LYS A 46 -14.25 5.51 -14.40
N LEU A 47 -14.86 6.63 -14.03
CA LEU A 47 -14.36 7.96 -14.35
C LEU A 47 -13.04 8.24 -13.64
N PHE A 48 -12.92 7.86 -12.37
CA PHE A 48 -11.69 8.02 -11.61
C PHE A 48 -10.52 7.24 -12.22
N ILE A 49 -10.71 5.96 -12.55
CA ILE A 49 -9.68 5.12 -13.16
C ILE A 49 -9.28 5.67 -14.52
N LYS A 50 -10.26 6.06 -15.36
CA LYS A 50 -9.99 6.55 -16.72
C LYS A 50 -9.23 7.88 -16.69
N ASN A 51 -9.65 8.80 -15.85
CA ASN A 51 -9.17 10.18 -15.92
C ASN A 51 -7.92 10.42 -15.05
N ILE A 52 -7.74 9.67 -13.95
CA ILE A 52 -6.61 9.89 -13.03
C ILE A 52 -5.58 8.77 -13.15
N LEU A 53 -5.97 7.50 -12.97
CA LEU A 53 -4.99 6.43 -12.93
C LEU A 53 -4.33 6.12 -14.28
N ARG A 54 -5.01 6.44 -15.37
CA ARG A 54 -4.47 6.27 -16.74
C ARG A 54 -3.82 7.52 -17.30
N SER A 55 -3.94 8.67 -16.65
CA SER A 55 -3.23 9.88 -17.04
C SER A 55 -1.73 9.77 -16.69
N GLU A 56 -0.89 10.41 -17.45
CA GLU A 56 0.57 10.45 -17.22
C GLU A 56 0.92 11.04 -15.85
N ALA A 57 0.17 12.06 -15.42
CA ALA A 57 0.33 12.68 -14.10
C ALA A 57 -0.12 11.78 -12.92
N GLY A 58 -0.90 10.73 -13.19
CA GLY A 58 -1.32 9.76 -12.19
C GLY A 58 -1.94 10.39 -10.93
N MET A 59 -1.37 10.10 -9.75
CA MET A 59 -1.84 10.66 -8.48
C MET A 59 -1.55 12.17 -8.31
N ASN A 60 -0.61 12.71 -9.09
CA ASN A 60 -0.22 14.12 -9.03
C ASN A 60 -1.09 15.04 -9.91
N ALA A 61 -2.09 14.48 -10.59
CA ALA A 61 -3.03 15.25 -11.39
C ALA A 61 -3.88 16.17 -10.51
N ILE A 62 -4.02 17.43 -10.95
CA ILE A 62 -4.93 18.38 -10.32
C ILE A 62 -6.35 18.09 -10.80
N VAL A 63 -7.22 17.76 -9.86
CA VAL A 63 -8.60 17.38 -10.12
C VAL A 63 -9.54 18.48 -9.69
N THR A 64 -10.40 18.92 -10.58
CA THR A 64 -11.52 19.83 -10.28
C THR A 64 -12.73 18.99 -9.92
N LEU A 65 -13.09 18.94 -8.64
CA LEU A 65 -14.24 18.20 -8.14
C LEU A 65 -15.50 19.07 -8.24
N LYS A 66 -16.48 18.63 -9.04
CA LYS A 66 -17.80 19.25 -9.15
C LYS A 66 -18.75 18.51 -8.19
N VAL A 67 -19.01 19.10 -7.01
CA VAL A 67 -19.86 18.47 -5.99
C VAL A 67 -21.31 18.80 -6.24
N ALA A 68 -22.11 17.78 -6.56
CA ALA A 68 -23.56 17.91 -6.70
C ALA A 68 -24.21 18.04 -5.30
N GLY A 69 -25.02 19.10 -5.09
CA GLY A 69 -25.83 19.28 -3.89
C GLY A 69 -25.56 20.52 -3.03
N GLU A 70 -24.41 21.15 -3.12
CA GLU A 70 -24.17 22.48 -2.56
C GLU A 70 -23.69 23.36 -3.69
N LYS A 71 -24.48 24.43 -4.07
CA LYS A 71 -24.20 25.49 -5.05
C LYS A 71 -22.90 25.22 -5.85
N GLN A 72 -22.94 24.31 -6.79
CA GLN A 72 -21.86 23.88 -7.68
C GLN A 72 -20.47 24.39 -7.25
N LYS A 73 -19.95 23.89 -6.13
CA LYS A 73 -18.61 24.26 -5.69
C LYS A 73 -17.61 23.45 -6.47
N GLU A 74 -16.91 24.12 -7.34
CA GLU A 74 -15.71 23.58 -7.96
C GLU A 74 -14.57 23.65 -6.93
N ILE A 75 -14.07 22.49 -6.56
CA ILE A 75 -12.99 22.34 -5.57
C ILE A 75 -11.77 21.80 -6.30
N ALA A 76 -10.72 22.60 -6.39
CA ALA A 76 -9.42 22.11 -6.87
C ALA A 76 -8.77 21.24 -5.78
N ALA A 77 -8.49 20.00 -6.10
CA ALA A 77 -7.93 19.04 -5.18
C ALA A 77 -6.84 18.17 -5.84
N LEU A 78 -5.92 17.69 -5.04
CA LEU A 78 -4.91 16.70 -5.41
C LEU A 78 -5.27 15.37 -4.78
N THR A 79 -5.04 14.26 -5.48
CA THR A 79 -5.18 12.93 -4.90
C THR A 79 -4.02 12.69 -3.94
N HIS A 80 -4.31 12.61 -2.64
CA HIS A 80 -3.29 12.44 -1.61
C HIS A 80 -2.99 10.98 -1.32
N ALA A 81 -4.03 10.16 -1.22
CA ALA A 81 -3.88 8.73 -0.97
C ALA A 81 -5.00 7.92 -1.62
N ILE A 82 -4.67 6.73 -2.08
CA ILE A 82 -5.60 5.75 -2.62
C ILE A 82 -5.44 4.47 -1.82
N GLN A 83 -6.50 4.06 -1.14
CA GLN A 83 -6.53 2.77 -0.44
C GLN A 83 -7.07 1.70 -1.38
N ARG A 84 -6.32 0.63 -1.55
CA ARG A 84 -6.70 -0.54 -2.36
C ARG A 84 -6.84 -1.78 -1.49
N ASN A 85 -7.68 -2.69 -1.94
CA ASN A 85 -7.76 -4.01 -1.34
C ASN A 85 -6.56 -4.84 -1.83
N PRO A 86 -5.72 -5.39 -0.95
CA PRO A 86 -4.53 -6.13 -1.35
C PRO A 86 -4.83 -7.44 -2.11
N LEU A 87 -6.04 -8.00 -1.96
CA LEU A 87 -6.44 -9.24 -2.62
C LEU A 87 -7.11 -9.03 -3.98
N THR A 88 -7.95 -7.98 -4.10
CA THR A 88 -8.76 -7.74 -5.31
C THR A 88 -8.29 -6.55 -6.12
N ASP A 89 -7.29 -5.79 -5.62
CA ASP A 89 -6.80 -4.51 -6.15
C ASP A 89 -7.92 -3.46 -6.36
N GLU A 90 -9.07 -3.67 -5.76
CA GLU A 90 -10.17 -2.71 -5.82
C GLU A 90 -9.90 -1.49 -4.95
N ILE A 91 -10.22 -0.31 -5.48
CA ILE A 91 -10.10 0.94 -4.74
C ILE A 91 -11.19 0.99 -3.68
N ILE A 92 -10.77 1.09 -2.42
CA ILE A 92 -11.65 1.13 -1.24
C ILE A 92 -11.99 2.56 -0.86
N HIS A 93 -11.00 3.46 -0.88
CA HIS A 93 -11.13 4.84 -0.45
C HIS A 93 -10.18 5.75 -1.21
N ILE A 94 -10.55 7.02 -1.37
CA ILE A 94 -9.71 8.04 -1.98
C ILE A 94 -9.71 9.27 -1.08
N ASP A 95 -8.51 9.77 -0.82
CA ASP A 95 -8.30 10.98 -0.05
C ASP A 95 -7.89 12.11 -1.00
N PHE A 96 -8.71 13.16 -1.04
CA PHE A 96 -8.43 14.37 -1.80
C PHE A 96 -8.01 15.49 -0.85
N ARG A 97 -6.88 16.11 -1.15
CA ARG A 97 -6.40 17.30 -0.46
C ARG A 97 -6.73 18.53 -1.28
N HIS A 98 -7.54 19.42 -0.71
CA HIS A 98 -7.79 20.73 -1.35
C HIS A 98 -6.50 21.51 -1.45
N ILE A 99 -6.26 22.06 -2.63
CA ILE A 99 -5.07 22.86 -2.94
C ILE A 99 -5.43 24.32 -3.16
N VAL A 100 -4.52 25.20 -2.76
CA VAL A 100 -4.52 26.62 -3.08
C VAL A 100 -3.32 26.84 -3.98
N MET A 101 -3.49 27.51 -5.10
CA MET A 101 -2.46 27.64 -6.14
C MET A 101 -1.20 28.37 -5.66
N ASP A 102 -1.34 29.21 -4.64
CA ASP A 102 -0.26 30.05 -4.10
C ASP A 102 0.50 29.41 -2.93
N GLU A 103 0.10 28.23 -2.47
CA GLU A 103 0.74 27.57 -1.35
C GLU A 103 1.58 26.37 -1.81
N ALA A 104 2.82 26.27 -1.31
CA ALA A 104 3.67 25.10 -1.51
C ALA A 104 3.04 23.87 -0.84
N ILE A 105 3.04 22.77 -1.55
CA ILE A 105 2.50 21.50 -1.09
C ILE A 105 3.56 20.42 -1.10
N LYS A 106 3.43 19.47 -0.18
CA LYS A 106 4.25 18.26 -0.15
C LYS A 106 3.47 17.16 -0.86
N THR A 107 4.10 16.56 -1.86
CA THR A 107 3.53 15.45 -2.62
C THR A 107 4.59 14.39 -2.89
N ARG A 108 4.14 13.20 -3.28
CA ARG A 108 5.00 12.09 -3.66
C ARG A 108 5.00 11.95 -5.17
N VAL A 109 6.17 11.99 -5.76
CA VAL A 109 6.35 11.84 -7.21
C VAL A 109 6.99 10.50 -7.48
N ARG A 110 6.47 9.80 -8.47
CA ARG A 110 6.98 8.49 -8.88
C ARG A 110 8.31 8.63 -9.59
N VAL A 111 9.19 7.65 -9.34
CA VAL A 111 10.47 7.52 -10.04
C VAL A 111 10.38 6.40 -11.05
N GLU A 112 10.66 6.69 -12.31
CA GLU A 112 10.68 5.74 -13.41
C GLU A 112 12.13 5.49 -13.85
N LEU A 113 12.49 4.21 -13.92
CA LEU A 113 13.80 3.78 -14.39
C LEU A 113 13.74 3.52 -15.89
N THR A 114 14.63 4.16 -16.65
CA THR A 114 14.71 3.99 -18.11
C THR A 114 15.99 3.25 -18.46
N GLY A 115 15.91 2.35 -19.44
CA GLY A 115 17.05 1.56 -19.89
C GLY A 115 17.17 0.20 -19.20
N THR A 116 18.19 -0.55 -19.58
CA THR A 116 18.53 -1.84 -18.98
C THR A 116 19.99 -1.80 -18.55
N PRO A 117 20.30 -2.04 -17.26
CA PRO A 117 21.66 -1.98 -16.76
C PRO A 117 22.62 -2.92 -17.48
N ILE A 118 23.87 -2.49 -17.70
CA ILE A 118 24.95 -3.32 -18.23
C ILE A 118 25.17 -4.52 -17.31
N GLY A 119 25.13 -4.31 -15.98
CA GLY A 119 25.27 -5.38 -15.00
C GLY A 119 24.22 -6.49 -15.12
N VAL A 120 22.98 -6.17 -15.58
CA VAL A 120 21.95 -7.18 -15.85
C VAL A 120 22.23 -7.90 -17.17
N LYS A 121 22.60 -7.15 -18.24
CA LYS A 121 22.80 -7.72 -19.59
C LYS A 121 24.04 -8.62 -19.68
N GLU A 122 25.16 -8.17 -19.14
CA GLU A 122 26.46 -8.84 -19.31
C GLU A 122 26.78 -9.82 -18.20
N SER A 123 26.36 -9.52 -17.01
CA SER A 123 26.77 -10.29 -15.83
C SER A 123 25.61 -10.97 -15.10
N GLY A 124 24.39 -10.94 -15.69
CA GLY A 124 23.24 -11.63 -15.11
C GLY A 124 22.78 -11.07 -13.76
N GLY A 125 23.14 -9.83 -13.43
CA GLY A 125 22.72 -9.17 -12.19
C GLY A 125 21.20 -8.94 -12.14
N VAL A 126 20.69 -8.63 -10.95
CA VAL A 126 19.29 -8.32 -10.71
C VAL A 126 19.17 -6.84 -10.37
N LEU A 127 18.33 -6.11 -11.12
CA LEU A 127 17.99 -4.73 -10.80
C LEU A 127 16.97 -4.69 -9.67
N VAL A 128 17.35 -4.13 -8.54
CA VAL A 128 16.47 -3.93 -7.39
C VAL A 128 16.05 -2.47 -7.34
N HIS A 129 14.76 -2.22 -7.40
CA HIS A 129 14.18 -0.89 -7.25
C HIS A 129 13.85 -0.66 -5.78
N GLY A 130 14.62 0.18 -5.10
CA GLY A 130 14.43 0.53 -3.70
C GLY A 130 13.30 1.52 -3.51
N LEU A 131 13.56 2.81 -3.75
CA LEU A 131 12.56 3.87 -3.66
C LEU A 131 11.82 4.06 -4.98
N ARG A 132 10.50 3.88 -4.95
CA ARG A 132 9.62 4.11 -6.11
C ARG A 132 8.97 5.47 -6.13
N GLU A 133 8.97 6.18 -5.01
CA GLU A 133 8.36 7.49 -4.84
C GLU A 133 9.29 8.38 -4.00
N VAL A 134 9.39 9.65 -4.39
CA VAL A 134 10.20 10.66 -3.72
C VAL A 134 9.30 11.79 -3.24
N GLU A 135 9.46 12.22 -1.99
CA GLU A 135 8.71 13.34 -1.43
C GLU A 135 9.34 14.67 -1.89
N VAL A 136 8.50 15.51 -2.47
CA VAL A 136 8.90 16.82 -2.96
C VAL A 136 7.98 17.91 -2.42
N GLU A 137 8.53 19.11 -2.27
CA GLU A 137 7.79 20.32 -1.94
C GLU A 137 7.87 21.29 -3.13
N CYS A 138 6.73 21.64 -3.70
CA CYS A 138 6.62 22.52 -4.85
C CYS A 138 5.26 23.24 -4.87
N LEU A 139 5.11 24.20 -5.78
CA LEU A 139 3.81 24.79 -6.08
C LEU A 139 2.96 23.79 -6.89
N PRO A 140 1.63 23.83 -6.77
CA PRO A 140 0.75 22.93 -7.54
C PRO A 140 0.97 23.00 -9.05
N THR A 141 1.37 24.15 -9.58
CA THR A 141 1.66 24.36 -11.00
C THR A 141 2.99 23.75 -11.46
N ASP A 142 3.91 23.49 -10.54
CA ASP A 142 5.27 23.04 -10.86
C ASP A 142 5.50 21.58 -10.44
N ILE A 143 4.43 20.81 -10.17
CA ILE A 143 4.53 19.39 -9.82
C ILE A 143 4.95 18.60 -11.07
N PRO A 144 6.07 17.86 -11.05
CA PRO A 144 6.44 16.96 -12.13
C PRO A 144 5.55 15.71 -12.11
N ASP A 145 5.28 15.16 -13.29
CA ASP A 145 4.47 13.95 -13.43
C ASP A 145 5.25 12.73 -12.91
N ASN A 146 6.53 12.59 -13.30
CA ASN A 146 7.47 11.57 -12.86
C ASN A 146 8.91 12.09 -12.88
N PHE A 147 9.81 11.39 -12.18
CA PHE A 147 11.26 11.54 -12.32
C PHE A 147 11.80 10.39 -13.14
N THR A 148 12.42 10.67 -14.26
CA THR A 148 13.03 9.65 -15.11
C THR A 148 14.52 9.59 -14.85
N ILE A 149 15.04 8.38 -14.55
CA ILE A 149 16.47 8.14 -14.34
C ILE A 149 16.93 7.07 -15.32
N ASP A 150 18.06 7.32 -15.97
CA ASP A 150 18.70 6.31 -16.82
C ASP A 150 19.56 5.37 -15.98
N VAL A 151 19.24 4.08 -16.05
CA VAL A 151 19.96 3.00 -15.37
C VAL A 151 20.88 2.22 -16.32
N ALA A 152 20.97 2.60 -17.59
CA ALA A 152 21.73 1.85 -18.59
C ALA A 152 23.22 1.68 -18.23
N GLY A 153 23.83 2.68 -17.59
CA GLY A 153 25.24 2.67 -17.18
C GLY A 153 25.57 1.91 -15.89
N LEU A 154 24.59 1.32 -15.19
CA LEU A 154 24.85 0.65 -13.92
C LEU A 154 25.56 -0.69 -14.10
N ALA A 155 26.71 -0.84 -13.42
CA ALA A 155 27.43 -2.10 -13.26
C ALA A 155 26.93 -2.87 -12.01
N ILE A 156 27.45 -4.08 -11.81
CA ILE A 156 27.14 -4.87 -10.61
C ILE A 156 27.71 -4.16 -9.36
N ASN A 157 26.91 -4.14 -8.30
CA ASN A 157 27.12 -3.43 -7.03
C ASN A 157 27.06 -1.91 -7.12
N ASP A 158 26.73 -1.34 -8.27
CA ASP A 158 26.45 0.08 -8.36
C ASP A 158 25.06 0.42 -7.86
N SER A 159 24.92 1.58 -7.23
CA SER A 159 23.67 2.10 -6.69
C SER A 159 23.45 3.54 -7.13
N LEU A 160 22.19 3.87 -7.42
CA LEU A 160 21.72 5.23 -7.66
C LEU A 160 21.01 5.75 -6.41
N HIS A 161 21.34 6.95 -6.05
CA HIS A 161 20.80 7.63 -4.88
C HIS A 161 19.87 8.78 -5.29
N VAL A 162 19.12 9.31 -4.32
CA VAL A 162 18.25 10.48 -4.52
C VAL A 162 19.05 11.71 -4.98
N SER A 163 20.34 11.80 -4.64
CA SER A 163 21.25 12.86 -5.11
C SER A 163 21.42 12.92 -6.64
N ASP A 164 21.26 11.78 -7.31
CA ASP A 164 21.46 11.61 -8.76
C ASP A 164 20.22 11.96 -9.59
N LEU A 165 19.11 12.32 -8.91
CA LEU A 165 17.90 12.79 -9.55
C LEU A 165 18.13 14.11 -10.31
N PRO A 166 17.50 14.27 -11.49
CA PRO A 166 17.54 15.53 -12.20
C PRO A 166 16.90 16.64 -11.35
N LYS A 167 17.67 17.70 -11.07
CA LYS A 167 17.16 18.85 -10.33
C LYS A 167 16.23 19.66 -11.21
N ILE A 168 14.94 19.60 -10.91
CA ILE A 168 13.92 20.41 -11.59
C ILE A 168 13.82 21.77 -10.89
N ALA A 169 13.84 22.86 -11.67
CA ALA A 169 13.68 24.19 -11.14
C ALA A 169 12.36 24.30 -10.35
N LYS A 170 12.41 24.96 -9.18
CA LYS A 170 11.26 25.19 -8.28
C LYS A 170 10.71 23.95 -7.53
N VAL A 171 11.37 22.81 -7.63
CA VAL A 171 11.03 21.60 -6.88
C VAL A 171 12.09 21.34 -5.83
N LYS A 172 11.68 21.25 -4.56
CA LYS A 172 12.57 20.93 -3.45
C LYS A 172 12.34 19.48 -3.03
N ILE A 173 13.35 18.64 -3.15
CA ILE A 173 13.33 17.25 -2.70
C ILE A 173 13.46 17.25 -1.17
N LEU A 174 12.54 16.57 -0.49
CA LEU A 174 12.52 16.43 0.97
C LEU A 174 13.11 15.09 1.42
N THR A 175 13.07 14.08 0.55
CA THR A 175 13.62 12.76 0.80
C THR A 175 15.13 12.85 1.03
N ASN A 176 15.66 12.00 1.90
CA ASN A 176 17.08 12.01 2.23
C ASN A 176 17.94 11.73 0.98
N PRO A 177 18.93 12.57 0.65
CA PRO A 177 19.77 12.41 -0.55
C PRO A 177 20.57 11.10 -0.58
N THR A 178 20.81 10.48 0.58
CA THR A 178 21.55 9.21 0.70
C THR A 178 20.67 7.98 0.51
N GLU A 179 19.35 8.13 0.37
CA GLU A 179 18.46 7.01 0.12
C GLU A 179 18.67 6.44 -1.28
N MET A 180 18.65 5.10 -1.38
CA MET A 180 18.92 4.36 -2.61
C MET A 180 17.64 4.20 -3.43
N ILE A 181 17.71 4.62 -4.69
CA ILE A 181 16.61 4.49 -5.65
C ILE A 181 16.66 3.15 -6.36
N ALA A 182 17.83 2.80 -6.89
CA ALA A 182 18.02 1.56 -7.61
C ALA A 182 19.44 1.02 -7.36
N ASN A 183 19.58 -0.30 -7.40
CA ASN A 183 20.86 -0.95 -7.26
C ASN A 183 20.87 -2.20 -8.17
N CYS A 184 22.06 -2.54 -8.71
CA CYS A 184 22.29 -3.77 -9.44
C CYS A 184 22.99 -4.78 -8.53
N SER A 185 22.26 -5.77 -8.03
CA SER A 185 22.79 -6.84 -7.19
C SER A 185 23.33 -8.02 -8.05
N PRO A 186 24.43 -8.67 -7.65
CA PRO A 186 24.87 -9.89 -8.31
C PRO A 186 23.81 -10.98 -8.19
N PRO A 187 23.71 -11.89 -9.17
CA PRO A 187 22.80 -13.02 -9.07
C PRO A 187 23.20 -13.87 -7.87
N THR A 188 22.26 -14.16 -7.00
CA THR A 188 22.46 -15.20 -5.98
C THR A 188 22.58 -16.52 -6.72
N LYS A 189 23.80 -17.10 -6.80
CA LYS A 189 23.92 -18.50 -7.15
C LYS A 189 23.11 -19.25 -6.10
N GLU A 190 21.99 -19.81 -6.51
CA GLU A 190 21.41 -20.92 -5.78
C GLU A 190 22.50 -21.99 -5.78
N GLU A 191 23.24 -22.08 -4.69
CA GLU A 191 23.94 -23.31 -4.37
C GLU A 191 22.83 -24.35 -4.24
N GLU A 192 22.64 -25.07 -5.33
CA GLU A 192 21.96 -26.35 -5.34
C GLU A 192 22.65 -27.15 -4.24
N VAL A 193 22.06 -27.13 -3.04
CA VAL A 193 22.45 -28.05 -1.97
C VAL A 193 22.10 -29.41 -2.54
N ALA A 194 23.08 -29.98 -3.26
CA ALA A 194 23.08 -31.40 -3.55
C ALA A 194 22.98 -32.10 -2.18
N ALA A 195 21.76 -32.44 -1.83
CA ALA A 195 21.53 -33.39 -0.75
C ALA A 195 22.41 -34.60 -1.09
N PRO A 196 23.29 -35.04 -0.17
CA PRO A 196 24.03 -36.25 -0.39
C PRO A 196 23.00 -37.37 -0.48
N VAL A 197 22.86 -37.90 -1.68
CA VAL A 197 22.14 -39.15 -1.93
C VAL A 197 22.93 -40.18 -1.16
N PRO A 198 22.39 -40.87 -0.13
CA PRO A 198 23.09 -41.98 0.49
C PRO A 198 23.16 -43.08 -0.56
N THR A 199 24.36 -43.34 -1.02
CA THR A 199 24.71 -44.54 -1.81
C THR A 199 24.29 -45.76 -1.04
N PRO A 200 23.56 -46.72 -1.63
CA PRO A 200 23.20 -47.97 -0.97
C PRO A 200 24.35 -48.97 -1.05
N GLU A 201 25.39 -48.75 -0.27
CA GLU A 201 26.46 -49.74 -0.15
C GLU A 201 27.10 -49.64 1.24
N GLU A 202 26.36 -50.06 2.28
CA GLU A 202 26.91 -50.53 3.54
C GLU A 202 25.81 -51.10 4.44
N VAL A 203 25.14 -52.14 3.97
CA VAL A 203 24.34 -53.02 4.85
C VAL A 203 24.75 -54.46 4.59
N ALA A 204 25.98 -54.76 4.99
CA ALA A 204 26.39 -56.13 5.13
C ALA A 204 27.46 -56.20 6.21
N ALA A 205 27.09 -56.28 7.43
CA ALA A 205 27.78 -56.99 8.53
C ALA A 205 27.28 -56.51 9.90
N ALA A 206 26.30 -57.15 10.41
CA ALA A 206 26.19 -57.57 11.81
C ALA A 206 24.77 -58.06 12.03
N GLY A 207 24.60 -59.28 11.66
CA GLY A 207 23.51 -60.10 12.15
C GLY A 207 23.79 -60.54 13.55
N ALA A 208 22.74 -60.93 14.19
CA ALA A 208 22.63 -61.77 15.36
C ALA A 208 22.45 -61.07 16.71
N ALA A 209 21.40 -61.48 17.25
CA ALA A 209 21.10 -61.67 18.65
C ALA A 209 20.09 -60.64 19.24
N GLY A 210 18.97 -61.24 19.59
CA GLY A 210 18.14 -60.71 20.65
C GLY A 210 16.63 -60.68 20.33
N GLU A 211 16.14 -61.88 20.21
CA GLU A 211 14.72 -62.26 20.39
C GLU A 211 14.16 -61.78 21.75
N THR A 212 12.90 -61.54 21.70
CA THR A 212 11.90 -61.73 22.79
C THR A 212 11.28 -60.49 23.42
N ALA A 213 10.03 -60.61 23.28
CA ALA A 213 8.94 -60.36 24.23
C ALA A 213 8.19 -59.06 23.99
N LYS A 214 7.06 -59.24 23.32
CA LYS A 214 5.68 -59.31 23.88
C LYS A 214 5.20 -57.98 24.44
N GLU A 215 4.26 -57.45 23.78
CA GLU A 215 2.79 -57.62 23.93
C GLU A 215 2.23 -56.93 25.17
N VAL A 216 1.17 -56.24 24.91
CA VAL A 216 0.03 -56.01 25.81
C VAL A 216 -0.17 -54.59 26.34
N ALA A 217 -1.30 -54.16 25.97
CA ALA A 217 -2.39 -53.41 26.60
C ALA A 217 -2.38 -51.90 26.30
N ASP A 218 -3.28 -51.38 25.52
CA ASP A 218 -4.75 -51.36 25.59
C ASP A 218 -5.27 -50.79 26.91
N GLU A 219 -6.16 -49.90 26.69
CA GLU A 219 -7.30 -49.54 27.52
C GLU A 219 -7.22 -48.45 28.56
N GLN A 220 -8.06 -47.49 28.27
CA GLN A 220 -8.96 -46.79 29.20
C GLN A 220 -8.37 -45.82 30.22
N VAL A 221 -8.95 -44.64 30.26
CA VAL A 221 -10.09 -44.18 31.05
C VAL A 221 -10.27 -42.70 30.71
N LYS A 222 -11.22 -42.22 29.96
CA LYS A 222 -12.62 -41.92 30.29
C LYS A 222 -12.80 -41.32 31.69
N GLU A 223 -13.39 -40.11 31.64
CA GLU A 223 -14.34 -39.63 32.62
C GLU A 223 -13.85 -38.78 33.80
N LYS A 224 -14.26 -37.53 33.78
CA LYS A 224 -15.14 -36.85 34.73
C LYS A 224 -15.05 -35.35 34.48
N ALA A 225 -16.07 -34.77 33.88
CA ALA A 225 -17.29 -34.28 34.54
C ALA A 225 -17.08 -32.94 35.22
N ALA A 226 -17.76 -31.99 34.66
CA ALA A 226 -18.20 -30.75 35.32
C ALA A 226 -19.01 -31.11 36.61
N PRO A 227 -19.50 -30.24 37.44
CA PRO A 227 -20.06 -28.90 37.19
C PRO A 227 -19.97 -27.94 38.39
N GLY A 228 -20.60 -26.76 38.17
CA GLY A 228 -21.14 -25.97 39.28
C GLY A 228 -20.43 -24.61 39.44
N ALA A 229 -20.99 -23.51 39.57
CA ALA A 229 -22.34 -23.05 39.77
C ALA A 229 -22.32 -21.54 39.60
N ALA A 230 -23.35 -21.00 38.99
CA ALA A 230 -23.81 -19.61 39.19
C ALA A 230 -24.40 -19.50 40.60
N PRO A 231 -24.98 -18.38 41.00
CA PRO A 231 -24.82 -16.95 40.76
C PRO A 231 -24.86 -16.15 42.10
N VAL A 232 -24.47 -14.89 42.09
CA VAL A 232 -24.94 -13.97 43.16
C VAL A 232 -25.47 -12.68 42.53
N LYS A 233 -26.76 -12.54 42.63
CA LYS A 233 -27.51 -11.31 42.59
C LYS A 233 -27.27 -10.56 43.92
N GLU A 234 -27.20 -9.24 43.87
CA GLU A 234 -27.91 -8.33 44.76
C GLU A 234 -27.65 -6.90 44.28
N LYS A 235 -28.69 -6.26 43.73
CA LYS A 235 -29.68 -5.36 44.35
C LYS A 235 -29.09 -4.02 44.74
N ALA A 236 -29.58 -3.05 43.98
CA ALA A 236 -30.41 -1.92 44.43
C ALA A 236 -29.63 -0.81 45.18
N ASP A 237 -29.71 0.43 44.80
CA ASP A 237 -30.88 1.28 45.09
C ASP A 237 -30.68 2.68 44.46
N ALA A 238 -31.73 3.13 43.88
CA ALA A 238 -32.35 4.43 43.84
C ALA A 238 -31.58 5.69 44.29
N ALA A 239 -31.58 6.69 43.44
CA ALA A 239 -32.19 8.00 43.74
C ALA A 239 -32.13 8.96 42.52
N LYS A 240 -33.26 9.25 41.95
CA LYS A 240 -33.64 10.51 41.30
C LYS A 240 -34.16 11.46 42.44
N PRO A 241 -34.54 12.69 42.16
CA PRO A 241 -34.08 13.80 41.31
C PRO A 241 -33.89 15.08 42.12
N VAL A 242 -33.53 16.23 41.51
CA VAL A 242 -34.17 17.54 41.78
C VAL A 242 -33.64 18.63 40.84
N LYS A 243 -34.58 19.25 40.19
CA LYS A 243 -34.67 20.55 39.57
C LYS A 243 -33.90 21.69 40.31
N LYS A 244 -33.23 22.49 39.54
CA LYS A 244 -33.60 23.91 39.37
C LYS A 244 -33.02 24.43 38.08
#